data_ff4ea82d190e5783892661723cd9db9a
#
_entry.id   ff4ea82d190e5783892661723cd9db9a
#
_cell.length_a   1.000
_cell.length_b   1.000
_cell.length_c   1.000
_cell.angle_alpha   90.00
_cell.angle_beta   90.00
_cell.angle_gamma   90.00
#
_symmetry.space_group_name_H-M   'P 1'
#
loop_
_entity.id
_entity.type
_entity.pdbx_description
1 polymer ?
#
loop_
_entity_poly.entity_id
_entity_poly.type
_entity_poly.pdbx_seq_one_letter_code
_entity_poly.pdbx_strand_id
1 'polypeptide(L)'
;MKWMEKYIDKRTNPSLILENVKSVISLALLYDTPVIHREDENLPKISRYAWGERDYHKIIKSKLKQICNEIELLSPNIKTKFYVDDGPVMDKVWAVRSGLGWMGKNTNVINPEYGSYFFLSEIFNFFLSEIFINIEFEYDEPIEDYCKNCRLCLIEPDRSVI
;
A
#
# COMPACT_ATOMS: atom_id res chain seq x y z
N MET A 1 -11.99 10.59 14.07
CA MET A 1 -11.62 9.32 13.41
C MET A 1 -11.56 8.15 14.42
N LYS A 2 -12.70 7.87 15.07
CA LYS A 2 -12.79 6.79 16.09
C LYS A 2 -12.47 5.36 15.55
N TRP A 3 -12.55 5.15 14.25
CA TRP A 3 -12.19 3.86 13.64
C TRP A 3 -10.69 3.56 13.69
N MET A 4 -9.85 4.58 13.71
CA MET A 4 -8.39 4.41 13.85
C MET A 4 -8.00 3.90 15.23
N GLU A 5 -8.79 4.19 16.24
CA GLU A 5 -8.57 3.70 17.60
C GLU A 5 -8.89 2.20 17.74
N LYS A 6 -9.71 1.68 16.82
CA LYS A 6 -9.99 0.25 16.78
C LYS A 6 -8.74 -0.52 16.36
N TYR A 7 -8.48 -1.59 17.06
CA TYR A 7 -7.40 -2.52 16.73
C TYR A 7 -5.97 -1.95 16.82
N ILE A 8 -5.73 -0.93 17.64
CA ILE A 8 -4.39 -0.38 17.86
C ILE A 8 -3.40 -1.49 18.20
N ASP A 9 -3.76 -2.42 19.09
CA ASP A 9 -2.90 -3.53 19.50
C ASP A 9 -2.49 -4.40 18.29
N LYS A 10 -3.43 -4.70 17.39
CA LYS A 10 -3.12 -5.48 16.17
C LYS A 10 -2.28 -4.70 15.17
N ARG A 11 -2.49 -3.38 15.07
CA ARG A 11 -1.72 -2.52 14.18
C ARG A 11 -0.26 -2.41 14.61
N THR A 12 -0.03 -2.38 15.91
CA THR A 12 1.32 -2.25 16.50
C THR A 12 2.00 -3.58 16.78
N ASN A 13 1.24 -4.68 16.82
CA ASN A 13 1.75 -6.01 17.09
C ASN A 13 1.26 -7.05 16.06
N PRO A 14 2.05 -7.32 15.01
CA PRO A 14 1.70 -8.29 13.98
C PRO A 14 1.42 -9.70 14.48
N SER A 15 1.97 -10.10 15.65
CA SER A 15 1.70 -11.42 16.24
C SER A 15 0.23 -11.61 16.64
N LEU A 16 -0.53 -10.53 16.79
CA LEU A 16 -1.98 -10.57 17.00
C LEU A 16 -2.76 -10.75 15.68
N ILE A 17 -2.08 -10.62 14.55
CA ILE A 17 -2.64 -10.85 13.21
C ILE A 17 -2.42 -12.30 12.80
N LEU A 18 -1.19 -12.76 12.87
CA LEU A 18 -0.77 -14.12 12.59
C LEU A 18 0.16 -14.62 13.70
N GLU A 19 -0.21 -15.71 14.34
CA GLU A 19 0.63 -16.35 15.35
C GLU A 19 1.98 -16.77 14.76
N ASN A 20 3.06 -16.53 15.50
CA ASN A 20 4.44 -16.81 15.07
C ASN A 20 4.84 -16.10 13.75
N VAL A 21 4.24 -14.96 13.44
CA VAL A 21 4.66 -14.15 12.30
C VAL A 21 6.14 -13.77 12.44
N LYS A 22 6.89 -13.93 11.36
CA LYS A 22 8.32 -13.56 11.29
C LYS A 22 8.59 -12.50 10.25
N SER A 23 7.84 -12.51 9.15
CA SER A 23 8.02 -11.55 8.07
C SER A 23 6.70 -10.94 7.62
N VAL A 24 6.78 -9.74 7.10
CA VAL A 24 5.70 -9.03 6.42
C VAL A 24 6.17 -8.68 5.03
N ILE A 25 5.50 -9.20 4.01
CA ILE A 25 5.77 -8.87 2.62
C ILE A 25 4.83 -7.74 2.23
N SER A 26 5.36 -6.58 1.90
CA SER A 26 4.59 -5.44 1.43
C SER A 26 4.59 -5.41 -0.09
N LEU A 27 3.43 -5.28 -0.69
CA LEU A 27 3.22 -5.35 -2.13
C LEU A 27 2.54 -4.07 -2.62
N ALA A 28 2.96 -3.59 -3.78
CA ALA A 28 2.36 -2.45 -4.46
C ALA A 28 1.85 -2.86 -5.86
N LEU A 29 0.64 -2.45 -6.21
CA LEU A 29 0.10 -2.63 -7.56
C LEU A 29 -0.01 -1.28 -8.23
N LEU A 30 0.73 -1.10 -9.31
CA LEU A 30 0.64 0.10 -10.15
C LEU A 30 -0.72 0.16 -10.85
N TYR A 31 -1.33 1.34 -10.85
CA TYR A 31 -2.57 1.64 -11.59
C TYR A 31 -2.40 2.79 -12.58
N ASP A 32 -1.16 3.21 -12.80
CA ASP A 32 -0.90 4.27 -13.78
C ASP A 32 -1.35 3.83 -15.18
N THR A 33 -1.90 4.79 -15.91
CA THR A 33 -2.45 4.58 -17.24
C THR A 33 -2.03 5.74 -18.13
N PRO A 34 -1.71 5.47 -19.42
CA PRO A 34 -1.41 6.53 -20.37
C PRO A 34 -2.63 7.42 -20.71
N VAL A 35 -3.82 7.02 -20.27
CA VAL A 35 -5.03 7.83 -20.47
C VAL A 35 -4.94 9.11 -19.64
N ILE A 36 -5.16 10.23 -20.29
CA ILE A 36 -5.12 11.56 -19.66
C ILE A 36 -6.55 12.03 -19.36
N HIS A 37 -6.74 12.74 -18.25
CA HIS A 37 -7.99 13.42 -17.97
C HIS A 37 -8.35 14.38 -19.09
N ARG A 38 -9.62 14.39 -19.46
CA ARG A 38 -10.13 15.46 -20.29
C ARG A 38 -10.01 16.78 -19.51
N GLU A 39 -9.36 17.75 -20.09
CA GLU A 39 -9.25 19.10 -19.55
C GLU A 39 -10.59 19.85 -19.79
N ASP A 40 -11.47 19.80 -18.82
CA ASP A 40 -12.72 20.53 -18.81
C ASP A 40 -12.97 21.05 -17.39
N GLU A 41 -12.90 22.36 -17.22
CA GLU A 41 -13.05 23.01 -15.93
C GLU A 41 -14.44 22.83 -15.30
N ASN A 42 -15.43 22.48 -16.10
CA ASN A 42 -16.81 22.26 -15.65
C ASN A 42 -17.07 20.81 -15.18
N LEU A 43 -16.13 19.91 -15.39
CA LEU A 43 -16.27 18.51 -15.02
C LEU A 43 -15.38 18.18 -13.82
N PRO A 44 -15.93 17.48 -12.82
CA PRO A 44 -15.11 16.98 -11.71
C PRO A 44 -14.12 15.93 -12.22
N LYS A 45 -12.91 15.94 -11.67
CA LYS A 45 -11.89 14.91 -11.95
C LYS A 45 -12.07 13.73 -11.01
N ILE A 46 -12.27 12.56 -11.57
CA ILE A 46 -12.29 11.29 -10.82
C ILE A 46 -10.87 10.77 -10.73
N SER A 47 -10.45 10.32 -9.55
CA SER A 47 -9.12 9.76 -9.35
C SER A 47 -8.87 8.53 -10.24
N ARG A 48 -7.67 8.42 -10.78
CA ARG A 48 -7.28 7.36 -11.76
C ARG A 48 -7.55 5.95 -11.27
N TYR A 49 -7.40 5.68 -9.98
CA TYR A 49 -7.66 4.35 -9.43
C TYR A 49 -9.09 3.85 -9.66
N ALA A 50 -10.04 4.78 -9.80
CA ALA A 50 -11.46 4.47 -9.99
C ALA A 50 -11.85 4.30 -11.47
N TRP A 51 -10.88 4.39 -12.41
CA TRP A 51 -11.15 4.29 -13.85
C TRP A 51 -11.31 2.85 -14.34
N GLY A 52 -11.00 1.87 -13.48
CA GLY A 52 -11.16 0.47 -13.82
C GLY A 52 -12.63 0.05 -13.87
N GLU A 53 -12.97 -0.88 -14.77
CA GLU A 53 -14.31 -1.46 -14.88
C GLU A 53 -14.66 -2.41 -13.74
N ARG A 54 -13.67 -2.87 -13.00
CA ARG A 54 -13.82 -3.85 -11.92
C ARG A 54 -13.38 -3.28 -10.59
N ASP A 55 -14.04 -3.71 -9.54
CA ASP A 55 -13.62 -3.45 -8.17
C ASP A 55 -12.20 -4.01 -7.94
N TYR A 56 -11.25 -3.10 -7.72
CA TYR A 56 -9.83 -3.44 -7.51
C TYR A 56 -9.60 -4.33 -6.28
N HIS A 57 -10.43 -4.21 -5.23
CA HIS A 57 -10.35 -5.10 -4.07
C HIS A 57 -10.47 -6.56 -4.48
N LYS A 58 -11.39 -6.86 -5.40
CA LYS A 58 -11.57 -8.22 -5.91
C LYS A 58 -10.36 -8.70 -6.72
N ILE A 59 -9.79 -7.80 -7.52
CA ILE A 59 -8.62 -8.10 -8.35
C ILE A 59 -7.43 -8.41 -7.44
N ILE A 60 -7.12 -7.51 -6.49
CA ILE A 60 -5.98 -7.64 -5.61
C ILE A 60 -6.14 -8.86 -4.68
N LYS A 61 -7.31 -9.01 -4.04
CA LYS A 61 -7.59 -10.19 -3.19
C LYS A 61 -7.43 -11.51 -3.93
N SER A 62 -7.83 -11.55 -5.20
CA SER A 62 -7.65 -12.75 -6.03
C SER A 62 -6.16 -13.06 -6.27
N LYS A 63 -5.35 -12.04 -6.59
CA LYS A 63 -3.90 -12.18 -6.79
C LYS A 63 -3.20 -12.61 -5.52
N LEU A 64 -3.49 -11.96 -4.39
CA LEU A 64 -2.91 -12.30 -3.10
C LEU A 64 -3.25 -13.72 -2.67
N LYS A 65 -4.50 -14.14 -2.88
CA LYS A 65 -4.90 -15.52 -2.59
C LYS A 65 -4.11 -16.53 -3.40
N GLN A 66 -3.81 -16.25 -4.67
CA GLN A 66 -2.96 -17.12 -5.49
C GLN A 66 -1.55 -17.18 -4.93
N ILE A 67 -0.92 -16.04 -4.63
CA ILE A 67 0.42 -15.97 -4.06
C ILE A 67 0.48 -16.72 -2.73
N CYS A 68 -0.45 -16.48 -1.83
CA CYS A 68 -0.51 -17.17 -0.53
C CYS A 68 -0.66 -18.68 -0.68
N ASN A 69 -1.53 -19.14 -1.59
CA ASN A 69 -1.69 -20.56 -1.86
C ASN A 69 -0.39 -21.20 -2.37
N GLU A 70 0.31 -20.56 -3.30
CA GLU A 70 1.59 -21.06 -3.81
C GLU A 70 2.65 -21.12 -2.73
N ILE A 71 2.73 -20.09 -1.88
CA ILE A 71 3.65 -20.08 -0.74
C ILE A 71 3.32 -21.20 0.26
N GLU A 72 2.06 -21.42 0.60
CA GLU A 72 1.63 -22.45 1.55
C GLU A 72 1.83 -23.87 1.01
N LEU A 73 1.85 -24.06 -0.32
CA LEU A 73 2.19 -25.33 -0.94
C LEU A 73 3.67 -25.72 -0.76
N LEU A 74 4.57 -24.79 -0.47
CA LEU A 74 5.99 -25.08 -0.26
C LEU A 74 6.23 -25.89 1.02
N SER A 75 5.38 -25.74 2.04
CA SER A 75 5.45 -26.53 3.27
C SER A 75 4.15 -26.44 4.07
N PRO A 76 3.69 -27.55 4.67
CA PRO A 76 2.46 -27.58 5.47
C PRO A 76 2.52 -26.73 6.75
N ASN A 77 3.71 -26.34 7.17
CA ASN A 77 3.93 -25.49 8.35
C ASN A 77 3.86 -24.00 8.04
N ILE A 78 3.85 -23.62 6.76
CA ILE A 78 3.74 -22.23 6.36
C ILE A 78 2.29 -21.77 6.53
N LYS A 79 2.11 -20.61 7.15
CA LYS A 79 0.84 -19.94 7.30
C LYS A 79 0.97 -18.54 6.80
N THR A 80 -0.01 -18.11 6.04
CA THR A 80 -0.09 -16.74 5.52
C THR A 80 -1.39 -16.08 5.93
N LYS A 81 -1.37 -14.76 6.00
CA LYS A 81 -2.57 -13.94 6.15
C LYS A 81 -2.36 -12.62 5.43
N PHE A 82 -3.30 -12.24 4.62
CA PHE A 82 -3.19 -10.99 3.86
C PHE A 82 -4.37 -10.07 4.10
N TYR A 83 -4.15 -8.79 3.88
CA TYR A 83 -5.16 -7.74 3.88
C TYR A 83 -5.02 -6.86 2.63
N VAL A 84 -6.10 -6.21 2.27
CA VAL A 84 -6.17 -5.21 1.21
C VAL A 84 -7.04 -4.10 1.76
N ASP A 85 -6.44 -3.02 2.22
CA ASP A 85 -7.14 -1.79 2.65
C ASP A 85 -8.15 -1.94 3.82
N ASP A 86 -8.56 -3.13 4.16
CA ASP A 86 -9.62 -3.40 5.15
C ASP A 86 -9.11 -4.02 6.47
N GLY A 87 -7.81 -4.10 6.65
CA GLY A 87 -7.18 -4.77 7.79
C GLY A 87 -6.76 -3.85 8.94
N PRO A 88 -6.47 -4.42 10.10
CA PRO A 88 -5.82 -3.70 11.20
C PRO A 88 -4.31 -3.59 10.97
N VAL A 89 -3.92 -3.01 9.84
CA VAL A 89 -2.54 -2.93 9.35
C VAL A 89 -2.14 -1.48 9.16
N MET A 90 -0.86 -1.19 9.23
CA MET A 90 -0.28 0.13 8.95
C MET A 90 0.46 0.06 7.61
N ASP A 91 -0.30 -0.02 6.51
CA ASP A 91 0.19 -0.28 5.16
C ASP A 91 1.37 0.62 4.77
N LYS A 92 1.24 1.92 4.93
CA LYS A 92 2.30 2.89 4.60
C LYS A 92 3.57 2.69 5.41
N VAL A 93 3.44 2.27 6.67
CA VAL A 93 4.60 2.01 7.54
C VAL A 93 5.36 0.79 7.04
N TRP A 94 4.65 -0.27 6.67
CA TRP A 94 5.27 -1.47 6.12
C TRP A 94 5.91 -1.20 4.76
N ALA A 95 5.25 -0.44 3.87
CA ALA A 95 5.80 -0.03 2.59
C ALA A 95 7.11 0.74 2.73
N VAL A 96 7.17 1.68 3.66
CA VAL A 96 8.40 2.44 3.91
C VAL A 96 9.50 1.54 4.50
N ARG A 97 9.15 0.66 5.43
CA ARG A 97 10.11 -0.25 6.06
C ARG A 97 10.67 -1.29 5.10
N SER A 98 9.88 -1.72 4.12
CA SER A 98 10.29 -2.66 3.08
C SER A 98 10.94 -2.01 1.85
N GLY A 99 11.26 -0.72 1.91
CA GLY A 99 11.94 -0.04 0.81
C GLY A 99 11.09 0.22 -0.43
N LEU A 100 9.77 0.03 -0.40
CA LEU A 100 8.89 0.34 -1.52
C LEU A 100 8.84 1.83 -1.86
N GLY A 101 9.13 2.69 -0.89
CA GLY A 101 9.16 4.13 -1.06
C GLY A 101 9.46 4.84 0.25
N TRP A 102 9.51 6.16 0.23
CA TRP A 102 9.61 6.99 1.43
C TRP A 102 8.29 7.69 1.74
N MET A 103 8.08 8.10 2.98
CA MET A 103 6.92 8.87 3.38
C MET A 103 7.07 10.33 2.94
N GLY A 104 6.29 10.75 1.96
CA GLY A 104 6.24 12.13 1.52
C GLY A 104 5.63 13.06 2.58
N LYS A 105 5.91 14.38 2.48
CA LYS A 105 5.32 15.40 3.38
C LYS A 105 3.80 15.51 3.24
N ASN A 106 3.26 15.05 2.13
CA ASN A 106 1.82 14.91 1.90
C ASN A 106 1.23 13.61 2.49
N THR A 107 2.02 12.89 3.29
CA THR A 107 1.67 11.60 3.92
C THR A 107 1.45 10.43 2.96
N ASN A 108 1.83 10.56 1.69
CA ASN A 108 1.82 9.46 0.74
C ASN A 108 3.19 8.77 0.69
N VAL A 109 3.19 7.49 0.38
CA VAL A 109 4.43 6.80 0.04
C VAL A 109 4.78 7.15 -1.40
N ILE A 110 6.03 7.51 -1.64
CA ILE A 110 6.53 7.91 -2.94
C ILE A 110 7.64 6.94 -3.34
N ASN A 111 7.50 6.33 -4.50
CA ASN A 111 8.54 5.48 -5.07
C ASN A 111 9.39 6.30 -6.06
N PRO A 112 10.72 6.15 -6.10
CA PRO A 112 11.58 6.96 -6.97
C PRO A 112 11.38 6.69 -8.47
N GLU A 113 10.90 5.50 -8.83
CA GLU A 113 10.70 5.08 -10.23
C GLU A 113 9.25 5.30 -10.68
N TYR A 114 8.28 4.99 -9.81
CA TYR A 114 6.85 4.95 -10.16
C TYR A 114 6.03 6.07 -9.56
N GLY A 115 6.67 7.03 -8.85
CA GLY A 115 5.98 8.12 -8.19
C GLY A 115 5.04 7.62 -7.09
N SER A 116 3.79 8.12 -7.08
CA SER A 116 2.74 7.71 -6.13
C SER A 116 1.54 7.05 -6.81
N TYR A 117 1.63 6.67 -8.09
CA TYR A 117 0.54 6.04 -8.83
C TYR A 117 0.43 4.52 -8.61
N PHE A 118 0.74 4.06 -7.45
CA PHE A 118 0.46 2.71 -7.01
C PHE A 118 -0.53 2.73 -5.86
N PHE A 119 -1.33 1.70 -5.76
CA PHE A 119 -2.41 1.63 -4.79
C PHE A 119 -1.89 1.61 -3.35
N LEU A 120 -2.17 2.68 -2.61
CA LEU A 120 -1.97 2.81 -1.17
C LEU A 120 -3.22 3.48 -0.56
N SER A 121 -3.86 3.03 0.46
CA SER A 121 -5.12 3.59 0.94
C SER A 121 -5.11 4.21 2.33
N GLU A 122 -5.60 5.43 2.44
CA GLU A 122 -6.60 5.92 3.39
C GLU A 122 -7.30 7.13 2.79
N ILE A 123 -8.64 7.11 2.69
CA ILE A 123 -9.58 8.16 2.20
C ILE A 123 -9.18 8.81 0.87
N PHE A 124 -7.89 8.82 0.53
CA PHE A 124 -7.30 9.34 -0.69
C PHE A 124 -6.32 8.31 -1.30
N ASN A 125 -6.84 7.21 -1.85
CA ASN A 125 -6.26 6.48 -2.97
C ASN A 125 -4.95 5.70 -2.77
N PHE A 126 -4.91 4.64 -1.94
CA PHE A 126 -3.73 3.78 -1.95
C PHE A 126 -4.06 2.37 -1.48
N PHE A 127 -3.64 1.36 -2.21
CA PHE A 127 -3.74 -0.03 -1.78
C PHE A 127 -2.36 -0.66 -1.67
N LEU A 128 -1.85 -0.69 -0.47
CA LEU A 128 -0.85 -1.66 -0.08
C LEU A 128 -1.56 -2.94 0.33
N SER A 129 -0.90 -4.01 0.06
CA SER A 129 -1.31 -5.32 0.50
C SER A 129 -0.15 -5.92 1.26
N GLU A 130 -0.42 -6.44 2.42
CA GLU A 130 0.56 -7.14 3.22
C GLU A 130 0.21 -8.61 3.32
N ILE A 131 1.24 -9.44 3.17
CA ILE A 131 1.19 -10.85 3.50
C ILE A 131 2.02 -11.05 4.76
N PHE A 132 1.36 -11.42 5.84
CA PHE A 132 1.99 -11.86 7.08
C PHE A 132 2.33 -13.34 6.95
N ILE A 133 3.57 -13.71 7.27
CA ILE A 133 4.06 -15.05 7.10
C ILE A 133 4.94 -15.49 8.30
N ASN A 134 4.87 -16.74 8.64
CA ASN A 134 5.63 -17.35 9.74
C ASN A 134 7.01 -17.90 9.34
N ILE A 135 7.52 -17.47 8.19
CA ILE A 135 8.89 -17.72 7.74
C ILE A 135 9.69 -16.42 7.84
N GLU A 136 10.95 -16.55 8.20
CA GLU A 136 11.91 -15.47 8.19
C GLU A 136 12.56 -15.35 6.82
N PHE A 137 12.56 -14.14 6.26
CA PHE A 137 13.27 -13.76 5.05
C PHE A 137 14.40 -12.80 5.41
N GLU A 138 15.33 -12.62 4.50
CA GLU A 138 16.20 -11.45 4.52
C GLU A 138 15.34 -10.19 4.35
N TYR A 139 15.56 -9.18 5.23
CA TYR A 139 14.72 -7.99 5.24
C TYR A 139 15.29 -6.93 4.34
N ASP A 140 14.42 -6.30 3.56
CA ASP A 140 14.76 -5.10 2.81
C ASP A 140 14.97 -3.90 3.75
N GLU A 141 15.78 -2.95 3.31
CA GLU A 141 16.05 -1.72 4.06
C GLU A 141 15.20 -0.56 3.53
N PRO A 142 14.78 0.36 4.40
CA PRO A 142 14.12 1.58 3.97
C PRO A 142 15.01 2.41 3.04
N ILE A 143 14.40 3.01 2.02
CA ILE A 143 15.12 3.93 1.13
C ILE A 143 15.21 5.33 1.73
N GLU A 144 16.15 6.14 1.22
CA GLU A 144 16.37 7.52 1.66
C GLU A 144 15.12 8.38 1.42
N ASP A 145 14.85 9.32 2.33
CA ASP A 145 13.83 10.38 2.14
C ASP A 145 14.34 11.44 1.15
N TYR A 146 13.78 11.45 -0.04
CA TYR A 146 14.09 12.42 -1.08
C TYR A 146 13.32 13.74 -0.95
N CYS A 147 12.41 13.87 -0.01
CA CYS A 147 11.70 15.13 0.23
C CYS A 147 12.62 16.26 0.69
N LYS A 148 13.61 15.99 1.56
CA LYS A 148 14.57 16.98 2.05
C LYS A 148 13.93 18.36 2.28
N ASN A 149 14.32 19.37 1.53
CA ASN A 149 13.78 20.74 1.59
C ASN A 149 12.62 21.00 0.63
N CYS A 150 12.20 20.03 -0.17
CA CYS A 150 11.07 20.15 -1.09
C CYS A 150 9.76 20.41 -0.32
N ARG A 151 8.90 21.28 -0.84
CA ARG A 151 7.60 21.65 -0.27
C ARG A 151 6.48 21.70 -1.31
N LEU A 152 6.71 21.25 -2.53
CA LEU A 152 5.77 21.39 -3.64
C LEU A 152 4.38 20.86 -3.29
N CYS A 153 4.28 19.65 -2.77
CA CYS A 153 3.01 19.03 -2.39
C CYS A 153 2.28 19.71 -1.20
N LEU A 154 2.96 20.59 -0.47
CA LEU A 154 2.36 21.39 0.62
C LEU A 154 1.88 22.76 0.15
N ILE A 155 2.50 23.32 -0.89
CA ILE A 155 2.20 24.65 -1.42
C ILE A 155 1.08 24.58 -2.47
N GLU A 156 1.08 23.53 -3.27
CA GLU A 156 0.10 23.29 -4.33
C GLU A 156 -0.56 21.92 -4.14
N PRO A 157 -1.41 21.76 -3.12
CA PRO A 157 -2.01 20.46 -2.81
C PRO A 157 -2.94 19.93 -3.91
N ASP A 158 -3.50 20.82 -4.74
CA ASP A 158 -4.46 20.47 -5.79
C ASP A 158 -3.79 20.11 -7.13
N ARG A 159 -2.51 20.37 -7.26
CA ARG A 159 -1.75 19.88 -8.40
C ARG A 159 -1.20 18.51 -8.04
N SER A 160 -1.56 17.52 -8.81
CA SER A 160 -0.91 16.20 -8.78
C SER A 160 0.58 16.38 -9.08
N VAL A 161 1.32 16.78 -8.05
CA VAL A 161 2.76 16.90 -8.08
C VAL A 161 3.31 15.49 -7.88
N ILE A 162 3.17 14.70 -8.91
CA ILE A 162 4.03 13.50 -9.09
C ILE A 162 3.81 13.00 -10.50
#